data_38a2ae272b6bd4c1dcbb315a64cebab5
#
_entry.id   38a2ae272b6bd4c1dcbb315a64cebab5
#
_cell.length_a   1.000
_cell.length_b   1.000
_cell.length_c   1.000
_cell.angle_alpha   90.00
_cell.angle_beta   90.00
_cell.angle_gamma   90.00
#
_symmetry.space_group_name_H-M   'P 1'
#
loop_
_entity.id
_entity.type
_entity.pdbx_description
1 polymer ?
#
loop_
_entity_poly.entity_id
_entity_poly.type
_entity_poly.pdbx_seq_one_letter_code
_entity_poly.pdbx_strand_id
1 'polypeptide(L)'
;MTSSPNNLLEKIRCPNCWHEFPPDQLHFYSTSPEFAFDHVLGAGQQRAFLPSQFTPQGDAIDPGGGICTETACPKCHLRVPRLLAQFPTIAVSIFGSPGSGKSFLIAAMTHTVMQQIVHYGVTAEDADPLLNAIVRDYEKTLFQQASPDATVQLRKTEDVGDWYNKIQQRGRTKTLPKPFLYRIDRFWGNKTATHEGRCLCLYDNAGESFEPGAENEDNPVTRHMAKADTLLFVYDPTQETAFRRACAEKSSDPQWRGQARGDQTALFTEASKRIRDFRSMRPTDKIDTPLIVLLPKFDAWKFLLTDEDLPKPYKEVPVESGASSIRFLDTDILLDISRKCRLLIKKYQPALLAKIEATFNIKKIIFLPVSATGCSPVKESPPEPEQEVVPSLDNLDLGDLDLLSEDPPSNPDGYGHFRAGDINPIWAEMPLLTALKLVAPQFLPRAKK
;
A
#
# COMPACT_ATOMS: atom_id res chain seq x y z
N MET A 1 6.48 21.68 -26.64
CA MET A 1 5.18 21.82 -25.96
C MET A 1 5.43 22.73 -24.77
N THR A 2 5.00 23.97 -24.87
CA THR A 2 5.21 25.02 -23.85
C THR A 2 4.24 24.77 -22.70
N SER A 3 4.74 24.26 -21.58
CA SER A 3 4.00 24.20 -20.32
C SER A 3 3.71 25.64 -19.87
N SER A 4 2.44 25.96 -19.68
CA SER A 4 2.03 27.22 -19.05
C SER A 4 2.65 27.30 -17.64
N PRO A 5 3.30 28.42 -17.28
CA PRO A 5 4.10 28.55 -16.05
C PRO A 5 3.29 28.67 -14.76
N ASN A 6 1.97 28.48 -14.74
CA ASN A 6 1.14 28.95 -13.63
C ASN A 6 0.25 27.88 -12.94
N ASN A 7 0.70 26.63 -12.81
CA ASN A 7 -0.12 25.61 -12.13
C ASN A 7 0.58 25.01 -10.89
N LEU A 8 1.33 25.82 -10.16
CA LEU A 8 1.88 25.38 -8.88
C LEU A 8 0.78 25.43 -7.80
N LEU A 9 0.80 24.44 -6.92
CA LEU A 9 -0.06 24.42 -5.74
C LEU A 9 0.40 25.51 -4.77
N GLU A 10 -0.53 26.04 -3.96
CA GLU A 10 -0.16 26.98 -2.89
C GLU A 10 0.74 26.31 -1.84
N LYS A 11 0.52 25.01 -1.59
CA LYS A 11 1.28 24.22 -0.62
C LYS A 11 1.54 22.81 -1.12
N ILE A 12 2.75 22.34 -0.87
CA ILE A 12 3.17 20.95 -1.03
C ILE A 12 3.03 20.28 0.34
N ARG A 13 2.44 19.09 0.39
CA ARG A 13 2.49 18.23 1.57
C ARG A 13 3.57 17.17 1.35
N CYS A 14 4.60 17.18 2.19
CA CYS A 14 5.64 16.13 2.15
C CYS A 14 5.01 14.75 2.41
N PRO A 15 5.21 13.77 1.52
CA PRO A 15 4.64 12.43 1.73
C PRO A 15 5.36 11.64 2.83
N ASN A 16 6.56 12.04 3.25
CA ASN A 16 7.32 11.33 4.29
C ASN A 16 7.00 11.83 5.72
N CYS A 17 6.98 13.15 5.93
CA CYS A 17 6.81 13.75 7.27
C CYS A 17 5.56 14.63 7.42
N TRP A 18 4.73 14.72 6.41
CA TRP A 18 3.45 15.49 6.34
C TRP A 18 3.59 16.98 6.61
N HIS A 19 4.82 17.50 6.57
CA HIS A 19 5.06 18.92 6.62
C HIS A 19 4.49 19.61 5.38
N GLU A 20 3.77 20.70 5.58
CA GLU A 20 3.21 21.52 4.51
C GLU A 20 4.09 22.76 4.33
N PHE A 21 4.47 23.06 3.10
CA PHE A 21 5.33 24.17 2.73
C PHE A 21 5.00 24.67 1.33
N PRO A 22 5.24 25.94 1.02
CA PRO A 22 5.03 26.49 -0.32
C PRO A 22 6.10 25.99 -1.29
N PRO A 23 5.83 25.96 -2.61
CA PRO A 23 6.75 25.44 -3.62
C PRO A 23 8.14 26.12 -3.66
N ASP A 24 8.23 27.41 -3.30
CA ASP A 24 9.46 28.17 -3.23
C ASP A 24 10.41 27.75 -2.10
N GLN A 25 9.92 26.95 -1.14
CA GLN A 25 10.74 26.33 -0.09
C GLN A 25 11.20 24.91 -0.43
N LEU A 26 10.92 24.44 -1.64
CA LEU A 26 11.37 23.11 -2.05
C LEU A 26 12.91 23.09 -2.11
N HIS A 27 13.51 22.16 -1.35
CA HIS A 27 14.96 21.94 -1.35
C HIS A 27 15.38 21.07 -2.52
N PHE A 28 16.66 21.14 -2.86
CA PHE A 28 17.30 20.32 -3.87
C PHE A 28 18.50 19.60 -3.27
N TYR A 29 18.81 18.41 -3.77
CA TYR A 29 20.05 17.72 -3.38
C TYR A 29 21.21 18.25 -4.20
N SER A 30 22.31 18.61 -3.50
CA SER A 30 23.56 18.96 -4.16
C SER A 30 24.12 17.78 -4.93
N THR A 31 24.74 18.05 -6.07
CA THR A 31 25.48 17.06 -6.87
C THR A 31 27.00 17.18 -6.68
N SER A 32 27.46 18.24 -6.03
CA SER A 32 28.90 18.49 -5.80
C SER A 32 29.42 17.60 -4.67
N PRO A 33 30.56 16.89 -4.85
CA PRO A 33 31.09 15.92 -3.88
C PRO A 33 31.43 16.51 -2.52
N GLU A 34 31.78 17.78 -2.43
CA GLU A 34 32.07 18.48 -1.16
C GLU A 34 30.86 18.60 -0.24
N PHE A 35 29.64 18.37 -0.75
CA PHE A 35 28.41 18.40 0.01
C PHE A 35 27.83 17.00 0.31
N ALA A 36 28.70 15.98 0.42
CA ALA A 36 28.32 14.60 0.77
C ALA A 36 28.01 14.40 2.26
N PHE A 37 27.43 15.39 2.90
CA PHE A 37 26.94 15.34 4.27
C PHE A 37 25.68 16.18 4.42
N ASP A 38 24.60 15.55 4.88
CA ASP A 38 23.36 16.22 5.23
C ASP A 38 23.10 16.09 6.75
N HIS A 39 22.83 17.19 7.42
CA HIS A 39 22.66 17.22 8.88
C HIS A 39 21.39 16.50 9.37
N VAL A 40 20.44 16.19 8.47
CA VAL A 40 19.22 15.46 8.77
C VAL A 40 19.32 13.99 8.34
N LEU A 41 19.91 13.73 7.17
CA LEU A 41 20.02 12.38 6.61
C LEU A 41 21.28 11.64 7.06
N GLY A 42 22.32 12.39 7.48
CA GLY A 42 23.58 11.82 7.97
C GLY A 42 24.70 11.79 6.92
N ALA A 43 25.78 11.11 7.31
CA ALA A 43 26.96 10.97 6.47
C ALA A 43 26.70 10.13 5.22
N GLY A 44 27.36 10.49 4.12
CA GLY A 44 27.20 9.82 2.83
C GLY A 44 25.93 10.18 2.07
N GLN A 45 25.09 11.06 2.63
CA GLN A 45 23.90 11.59 1.96
C GLN A 45 24.19 13.01 1.43
N GLN A 46 23.78 13.28 0.20
CA GLN A 46 23.93 14.60 -0.41
C GLN A 46 23.11 15.64 0.36
N ARG A 47 23.69 16.81 0.55
CA ARG A 47 23.08 17.91 1.29
C ARG A 47 21.84 18.44 0.57
N ALA A 48 20.72 18.48 1.28
CA ALA A 48 19.55 19.21 0.83
C ALA A 48 19.69 20.71 1.15
N PHE A 49 19.46 21.57 0.15
CA PHE A 49 19.62 23.02 0.27
C PHE A 49 18.49 23.76 -0.45
N LEU A 50 18.22 24.99 0.00
CA LEU A 50 17.31 25.91 -0.69
C LEU A 50 18.11 26.65 -1.77
N PRO A 51 17.79 26.47 -3.07
CA PRO A 51 18.54 27.10 -4.13
C PRO A 51 18.28 28.61 -4.25
N SER A 52 19.30 29.37 -4.59
CA SER A 52 19.23 30.81 -4.95
C SER A 52 19.48 31.06 -6.42
N GLN A 53 20.02 30.08 -7.14
CA GLN A 53 20.32 30.15 -8.57
C GLN A 53 19.72 28.99 -9.33
N PHE A 54 19.28 29.27 -10.55
CA PHE A 54 18.63 28.27 -11.43
C PHE A 54 19.18 28.39 -12.86
N THR A 55 19.19 27.26 -13.55
CA THR A 55 19.43 27.25 -15.00
C THR A 55 18.24 27.87 -15.74
N PRO A 56 18.39 28.24 -17.02
CA PRO A 56 17.24 28.68 -17.85
C PRO A 56 16.14 27.67 -17.97
N GLN A 57 16.42 26.38 -17.75
CA GLN A 57 15.44 25.25 -17.76
C GLN A 57 14.74 25.08 -16.41
N GLY A 58 15.15 25.83 -15.37
CA GLY A 58 14.56 25.79 -14.03
C GLY A 58 15.14 24.72 -13.11
N ASP A 59 16.32 24.17 -13.43
CA ASP A 59 17.06 23.29 -12.52
C ASP A 59 17.92 24.12 -11.57
N ALA A 60 18.00 23.69 -10.31
CA ALA A 60 18.79 24.42 -9.31
C ALA A 60 20.28 24.27 -9.54
N ILE A 61 21.05 25.30 -9.14
CA ILE A 61 22.49 25.26 -9.14
C ILE A 61 22.97 25.28 -7.69
N ASP A 62 23.79 24.30 -7.30
CA ASP A 62 24.36 24.26 -5.96
C ASP A 62 25.55 25.23 -5.79
N PRO A 63 26.02 25.47 -4.56
CA PRO A 63 27.15 26.38 -4.33
C PRO A 63 28.49 25.97 -4.99
N GLY A 64 28.62 24.67 -5.35
CA GLY A 64 29.77 24.15 -6.13
C GLY A 64 29.60 24.32 -7.64
N GLY A 65 28.45 24.83 -8.12
CA GLY A 65 28.14 25.00 -9.54
C GLY A 65 27.49 23.76 -10.19
N GLY A 66 27.19 22.72 -9.43
CA GLY A 66 26.52 21.49 -9.91
C GLY A 66 25.04 21.73 -10.21
N ILE A 67 24.55 21.13 -11.31
CA ILE A 67 23.12 21.18 -11.67
C ILE A 67 22.36 20.11 -10.88
N CYS A 68 21.33 20.54 -10.16
CA CYS A 68 20.56 19.73 -9.24
C CYS A 68 19.12 19.57 -9.74
N THR A 69 18.69 18.34 -9.95
CA THR A 69 17.35 18.01 -10.46
C THR A 69 16.46 17.32 -9.43
N GLU A 70 17.07 16.67 -8.43
CA GLU A 70 16.35 15.95 -7.39
C GLU A 70 15.97 16.87 -6.24
N THR A 71 14.75 16.68 -5.74
CA THR A 71 14.15 17.60 -4.76
C THR A 71 13.85 16.91 -3.42
N ALA A 72 13.86 17.71 -2.36
CA ALA A 72 13.74 17.28 -0.98
C ALA A 72 12.77 18.15 -0.17
N CYS A 73 12.24 17.59 0.90
CA CYS A 73 11.45 18.32 1.88
C CYS A 73 12.35 19.26 2.72
N PRO A 74 11.98 20.52 2.97
CA PRO A 74 12.79 21.44 3.80
C PRO A 74 12.90 21.02 5.27
N LYS A 75 12.03 20.10 5.74
CA LYS A 75 12.00 19.68 7.15
C LYS A 75 12.68 18.34 7.41
N CYS A 76 12.39 17.32 6.62
CA CYS A 76 12.95 15.98 6.83
C CYS A 76 14.06 15.63 5.85
N HIS A 77 14.34 16.47 4.88
CA HIS A 77 15.30 16.32 3.79
C HIS A 77 15.11 15.07 2.93
N LEU A 78 14.07 14.26 3.20
CA LEU A 78 13.74 13.10 2.37
C LEU A 78 13.20 13.56 1.01
N ARG A 79 13.39 12.70 0.02
CA ARG A 79 13.00 12.91 -1.38
C ARG A 79 11.52 13.26 -1.51
N VAL A 80 11.24 14.30 -2.28
CA VAL A 80 9.89 14.78 -2.63
C VAL A 80 9.86 15.01 -4.14
N PRO A 81 9.19 14.17 -4.93
CA PRO A 81 9.13 14.37 -6.38
C PRO A 81 8.59 15.74 -6.76
N ARG A 82 9.21 16.41 -7.75
CA ARG A 82 8.82 17.77 -8.23
C ARG A 82 7.35 17.86 -8.65
N LEU A 83 6.77 16.75 -9.13
CA LEU A 83 5.36 16.70 -9.53
C LEU A 83 4.41 17.04 -8.37
N LEU A 84 4.80 16.85 -7.10
CA LEU A 84 3.99 17.22 -5.94
C LEU A 84 3.81 18.74 -5.78
N ALA A 85 4.59 19.55 -6.48
CA ALA A 85 4.36 21.00 -6.58
C ALA A 85 3.21 21.35 -7.53
N GLN A 86 2.79 20.41 -8.39
CA GLN A 86 1.76 20.63 -9.41
C GLN A 86 0.48 19.82 -9.16
N PHE A 87 0.61 18.65 -8.54
CA PHE A 87 -0.50 17.70 -8.37
C PHE A 87 -0.84 17.50 -6.89
N PRO A 88 -2.08 17.78 -6.47
CA PRO A 88 -2.53 17.47 -5.12
C PRO A 88 -2.44 15.97 -4.83
N THR A 89 -2.11 15.62 -3.58
CA THR A 89 -2.02 14.24 -3.13
C THR A 89 -3.39 13.68 -2.72
N ILE A 90 -3.59 12.38 -2.99
CA ILE A 90 -4.61 11.55 -2.38
C ILE A 90 -3.90 10.51 -1.53
N ALA A 91 -4.00 10.62 -0.22
CA ALA A 91 -3.33 9.73 0.71
C ALA A 91 -4.25 8.56 1.11
N VAL A 92 -3.78 7.34 0.86
CA VAL A 92 -4.45 6.09 1.23
C VAL A 92 -3.55 5.32 2.18
N SER A 93 -4.06 4.98 3.34
CA SER A 93 -3.30 4.28 4.37
C SER A 93 -3.91 2.91 4.63
N ILE A 94 -3.10 1.84 4.53
CA ILE A 94 -3.49 0.47 4.80
C ILE A 94 -2.99 0.05 6.18
N PHE A 95 -3.82 -0.67 6.92
CA PHE A 95 -3.48 -1.24 8.22
C PHE A 95 -4.24 -2.53 8.49
N GLY A 96 -3.73 -3.38 9.37
CA GLY A 96 -4.32 -4.67 9.72
C GLY A 96 -3.31 -5.55 10.45
N SER A 97 -3.75 -6.69 10.96
CA SER A 97 -2.93 -7.60 11.77
C SER A 97 -1.74 -8.18 11.00
N PRO A 98 -0.69 -8.63 11.70
CA PRO A 98 0.35 -9.45 11.09
C PRO A 98 -0.24 -10.67 10.38
N GLY A 99 0.34 -11.05 9.25
CA GLY A 99 -0.13 -12.21 8.47
C GLY A 99 -1.49 -12.06 7.79
N SER A 100 -2.12 -10.88 7.81
CA SER A 100 -3.39 -10.63 7.10
C SER A 100 -3.25 -10.51 5.57
N GLY A 101 -2.04 -10.60 5.03
CA GLY A 101 -1.79 -10.56 3.59
C GLY A 101 -1.67 -9.13 3.01
N LYS A 102 -1.39 -8.11 3.82
CA LYS A 102 -1.27 -6.71 3.36
C LYS A 102 -0.29 -6.52 2.22
N SER A 103 0.93 -7.05 2.33
CA SER A 103 1.97 -6.89 1.30
C SER A 103 1.58 -7.55 -0.02
N PHE A 104 1.01 -8.76 0.03
CA PHE A 104 0.42 -9.40 -1.15
C PHE A 104 -0.70 -8.55 -1.75
N LEU A 105 -1.56 -7.99 -0.90
CA LEU A 105 -2.68 -7.18 -1.35
C LEU A 105 -2.23 -5.87 -1.98
N ILE A 106 -1.22 -5.20 -1.44
CA ILE A 106 -0.66 -3.97 -2.02
C ILE A 106 -0.10 -4.27 -3.42
N ALA A 107 0.72 -5.31 -3.55
CA ALA A 107 1.29 -5.70 -4.85
C ALA A 107 0.19 -6.07 -5.87
N ALA A 108 -0.81 -6.86 -5.46
CA ALA A 108 -1.92 -7.22 -6.35
C ALA A 108 -2.79 -6.00 -6.71
N MET A 109 -3.05 -5.13 -5.75
CA MET A 109 -3.86 -3.93 -5.91
C MET A 109 -3.20 -2.93 -6.88
N THR A 110 -1.90 -2.65 -6.70
CA THR A 110 -1.15 -1.74 -7.57
C THR A 110 -1.01 -2.33 -8.97
N HIS A 111 -0.60 -3.59 -9.09
CA HIS A 111 -0.49 -4.28 -10.36
C HIS A 111 -1.82 -4.27 -11.14
N THR A 112 -2.92 -4.67 -10.50
CA THR A 112 -4.23 -4.77 -11.16
C THR A 112 -4.76 -3.39 -11.53
N VAL A 113 -4.59 -2.38 -10.65
CA VAL A 113 -5.02 -1.01 -10.95
C VAL A 113 -4.24 -0.44 -12.12
N MET A 114 -2.92 -0.61 -12.19
CA MET A 114 -2.11 -0.13 -13.31
C MET A 114 -2.58 -0.69 -14.66
N GLN A 115 -3.04 -1.94 -14.69
CA GLN A 115 -3.58 -2.56 -15.89
C GLN A 115 -5.02 -2.13 -16.22
N GLN A 116 -5.86 -1.94 -15.20
CA GLN A 116 -7.30 -1.79 -15.39
C GLN A 116 -7.77 -0.33 -15.43
N ILE A 117 -7.04 0.60 -14.81
CA ILE A 117 -7.50 1.98 -14.60
C ILE A 117 -7.69 2.75 -15.91
N VAL A 118 -6.98 2.36 -16.97
CA VAL A 118 -7.12 2.93 -18.33
C VAL A 118 -8.55 2.75 -18.85
N HIS A 119 -9.20 1.65 -18.53
CA HIS A 119 -10.59 1.40 -18.92
C HIS A 119 -11.58 2.33 -18.21
N TYR A 120 -11.17 2.96 -17.13
CA TYR A 120 -11.96 3.98 -16.41
C TYR A 120 -11.60 5.41 -16.86
N GLY A 121 -10.87 5.56 -17.96
CA GLY A 121 -10.50 6.87 -18.51
C GLY A 121 -9.43 7.61 -17.69
N VAL A 122 -8.63 6.88 -16.96
CA VAL A 122 -7.54 7.39 -16.12
C VAL A 122 -6.25 6.67 -16.50
N THR A 123 -5.14 7.40 -16.58
CA THR A 123 -3.80 6.81 -16.67
C THR A 123 -3.16 6.79 -15.29
N ALA A 124 -2.30 5.82 -15.05
CA ALA A 124 -1.49 5.75 -13.84
C ALA A 124 -0.06 5.38 -14.20
N GLU A 125 0.91 6.04 -13.55
CA GLU A 125 2.33 5.79 -13.72
C GLU A 125 3.07 5.99 -12.40
N ASP A 126 4.26 5.42 -12.28
CA ASP A 126 5.11 5.67 -11.12
C ASP A 126 5.52 7.15 -11.05
N ALA A 127 5.20 7.79 -9.94
CA ALA A 127 5.64 9.15 -9.69
C ALA A 127 7.11 9.22 -9.26
N ASP A 128 7.60 8.17 -8.61
CA ASP A 128 9.00 7.99 -8.23
C ASP A 128 9.37 6.50 -8.22
N PRO A 129 10.13 6.04 -9.24
CA PRO A 129 10.53 4.64 -9.34
C PRO A 129 11.36 4.12 -8.16
N LEU A 130 12.14 4.99 -7.50
CA LEU A 130 12.97 4.58 -6.36
C LEU A 130 12.14 4.35 -5.09
N LEU A 131 11.11 5.17 -4.87
CA LEU A 131 10.20 4.97 -3.74
C LEU A 131 9.32 3.72 -3.94
N ASN A 132 8.99 3.39 -5.19
CA ASN A 132 8.14 2.25 -5.52
C ASN A 132 8.90 0.93 -5.73
N ALA A 133 10.25 0.92 -5.59
CA ALA A 133 11.09 -0.25 -5.89
C ALA A 133 10.61 -1.52 -5.17
N ILE A 134 10.27 -1.43 -3.88
CA ILE A 134 9.83 -2.58 -3.07
C ILE A 134 8.53 -3.19 -3.61
N VAL A 135 7.53 -2.34 -3.92
CA VAL A 135 6.25 -2.82 -4.47
C VAL A 135 6.46 -3.45 -5.84
N ARG A 136 7.33 -2.87 -6.66
CA ARG A 136 7.70 -3.46 -7.97
C ARG A 136 8.36 -4.82 -7.83
N ASP A 137 9.22 -5.03 -6.84
CA ASP A 137 9.82 -6.33 -6.58
C ASP A 137 8.77 -7.36 -6.16
N TYR A 138 7.77 -6.95 -5.37
CA TYR A 138 6.65 -7.80 -5.03
C TYR A 138 5.78 -8.11 -6.25
N GLU A 139 5.50 -7.13 -7.11
CA GLU A 139 4.77 -7.33 -8.35
C GLU A 139 5.51 -8.29 -9.30
N LYS A 140 6.82 -8.14 -9.46
CA LYS A 140 7.65 -9.07 -10.24
C LYS A 140 7.59 -10.48 -9.68
N THR A 141 7.72 -10.61 -8.35
CA THR A 141 7.68 -11.89 -7.68
C THR A 141 6.33 -12.58 -7.90
N LEU A 142 5.21 -11.86 -7.82
CA LEU A 142 3.88 -12.45 -7.95
C LEU A 142 3.47 -12.70 -9.41
N PHE A 143 3.77 -11.77 -10.32
CA PHE A 143 3.12 -11.72 -11.63
C PHE A 143 4.07 -11.85 -12.84
N GLN A 144 5.39 -11.86 -12.63
CA GLN A 144 6.37 -11.87 -13.74
C GLN A 144 7.33 -13.05 -13.65
N GLN A 145 6.83 -14.22 -13.27
CA GLN A 145 7.64 -15.44 -13.24
C GLN A 145 7.79 -16.04 -14.64
N ALA A 146 8.98 -16.57 -14.93
CA ALA A 146 9.28 -17.17 -16.25
C ALA A 146 8.52 -18.48 -16.49
N SER A 147 8.14 -19.19 -15.43
CA SER A 147 7.39 -20.45 -15.51
C SER A 147 6.08 -20.34 -14.71
N PRO A 148 4.97 -20.83 -15.24
CA PRO A 148 3.72 -20.93 -14.48
C PRO A 148 3.82 -21.88 -13.28
N ASP A 149 4.74 -22.85 -13.31
CA ASP A 149 4.98 -23.79 -12.22
C ASP A 149 5.95 -23.23 -11.16
N ALA A 150 6.50 -22.03 -11.38
CA ALA A 150 7.37 -21.40 -10.40
C ALA A 150 6.65 -21.19 -9.07
N THR A 151 7.34 -21.51 -7.99
CA THR A 151 6.85 -21.30 -6.64
C THR A 151 7.13 -19.86 -6.20
N VAL A 152 6.13 -19.18 -5.68
CA VAL A 152 6.18 -17.76 -5.33
C VAL A 152 5.91 -17.55 -3.85
N GLN A 153 6.79 -16.80 -3.20
CA GLN A 153 6.62 -16.36 -1.82
C GLN A 153 7.09 -14.90 -1.68
N LEU A 154 6.33 -14.05 -0.98
CA LEU A 154 6.80 -12.72 -0.62
C LEU A 154 7.52 -12.75 0.73
N ARG A 155 8.59 -11.95 0.84
CA ARG A 155 9.25 -11.73 2.11
C ARG A 155 8.30 -11.03 3.09
N LYS A 156 8.38 -11.39 4.37
CA LYS A 156 7.63 -10.71 5.42
C LYS A 156 8.07 -9.24 5.50
N THR A 157 7.10 -8.32 5.66
CA THR A 157 7.39 -6.92 5.97
C THR A 157 7.97 -6.85 7.37
N GLU A 158 9.20 -6.38 7.50
CA GLU A 158 9.86 -6.18 8.79
C GLU A 158 9.66 -4.74 9.27
N ASP A 159 9.61 -4.53 10.60
CA ASP A 159 9.48 -3.20 11.21
C ASP A 159 10.72 -2.32 11.00
N VAL A 160 11.82 -2.90 10.54
CA VAL A 160 13.09 -2.23 10.31
C VAL A 160 13.60 -2.66 8.94
N GLY A 161 13.89 -1.71 8.08
CA GLY A 161 14.45 -2.03 6.76
C GLY A 161 13.97 -1.06 5.68
N ASP A 162 13.85 -1.56 4.47
CA ASP A 162 13.57 -0.76 3.27
C ASP A 162 12.20 -0.07 3.25
N TRP A 163 11.28 -0.44 4.15
CA TRP A 163 9.94 0.14 4.31
C TRP A 163 9.92 1.48 5.04
N TYR A 164 11.03 1.84 5.70
CA TYR A 164 11.12 3.03 6.53
C TYR A 164 12.34 3.87 6.17
N ASN A 165 12.19 5.18 6.33
CA ASN A 165 13.28 6.13 6.25
C ASN A 165 13.74 6.51 7.64
N LYS A 166 15.05 6.57 7.87
CA LYS A 166 15.64 7.07 9.11
C LYS A 166 16.21 8.47 8.88
N ILE A 167 15.86 9.40 9.77
CA ILE A 167 16.37 10.77 9.76
C ILE A 167 16.92 11.15 11.13
N GLN A 168 17.87 12.06 11.16
CA GLN A 168 18.39 12.67 12.40
C GLN A 168 17.66 13.97 12.67
N GLN A 169 17.01 14.10 13.80
CA GLN A 169 16.35 15.34 14.18
C GLN A 169 16.59 15.66 15.64
N ARG A 170 17.24 16.79 15.93
CA ARG A 170 17.59 17.21 17.31
C ARG A 170 18.36 16.15 18.09
N GLY A 171 19.34 15.50 17.44
CA GLY A 171 20.18 14.48 18.07
C GLY A 171 19.50 13.11 18.30
N ARG A 172 18.29 12.91 17.76
CA ARG A 172 17.55 11.64 17.83
C ARG A 172 17.28 11.09 16.44
N THR A 173 17.34 9.79 16.30
CA THR A 173 16.93 9.10 15.08
C THR A 173 15.41 8.96 15.06
N LYS A 174 14.78 9.44 13.99
CA LYS A 174 13.35 9.23 13.75
C LYS A 174 13.12 8.29 12.58
N THR A 175 12.17 7.40 12.75
CA THR A 175 11.73 6.45 11.72
C THR A 175 10.43 6.96 11.09
N LEU A 176 10.44 7.12 9.77
CA LEU A 176 9.29 7.59 8.99
C LEU A 176 8.89 6.53 7.95
N PRO A 177 7.61 6.25 7.73
CA PRO A 177 7.18 5.31 6.71
C PRO A 177 7.54 5.82 5.30
N LYS A 178 7.91 4.91 4.41
CA LYS A 178 8.06 5.20 2.98
C LYS A 178 6.69 5.20 2.31
N PRO A 179 6.33 6.26 1.58
CA PRO A 179 5.15 6.25 0.72
C PRO A 179 5.45 5.57 -0.61
N PHE A 180 4.45 4.93 -1.21
CA PHE A 180 4.44 4.57 -2.63
C PHE A 180 3.67 5.63 -3.39
N LEU A 181 4.26 6.15 -4.45
CA LEU A 181 3.75 7.32 -5.15
C LEU A 181 3.42 6.99 -6.60
N TYR A 182 2.18 7.25 -7.00
CA TYR A 182 1.69 7.05 -8.35
C TYR A 182 1.06 8.33 -8.85
N ARG A 183 1.45 8.77 -10.04
CA ARG A 183 0.75 9.84 -10.73
C ARG A 183 -0.47 9.24 -11.42
N ILE A 184 -1.63 9.87 -11.24
CA ILE A 184 -2.86 9.54 -11.94
C ILE A 184 -3.38 10.76 -12.68
N ASP A 185 -3.71 10.59 -13.95
CA ASP A 185 -4.24 11.64 -14.82
C ASP A 185 -5.52 11.20 -15.50
N ARG A 186 -6.53 12.05 -15.47
CA ARG A 186 -7.77 11.80 -16.18
C ARG A 186 -7.63 12.23 -17.65
N PHE A 187 -7.93 11.33 -18.59
CA PHE A 187 -7.98 11.64 -20.02
C PHE A 187 -9.39 11.60 -20.59
N TRP A 188 -10.38 11.13 -19.83
CA TRP A 188 -11.77 11.07 -20.22
C TRP A 188 -12.50 12.38 -19.89
N GLY A 189 -13.35 12.86 -20.85
CA GLY A 189 -14.17 14.06 -20.68
C GLY A 189 -13.72 15.25 -21.53
N ASN A 190 -14.33 16.42 -21.36
CA ASN A 190 -14.03 17.62 -22.15
C ASN A 190 -12.57 18.02 -22.05
N LYS A 191 -11.90 18.19 -23.20
CA LYS A 191 -10.50 18.63 -23.34
C LYS A 191 -10.18 20.02 -22.76
N THR A 192 -11.19 20.76 -22.29
CA THR A 192 -11.05 22.10 -21.70
C THR A 192 -10.87 22.08 -20.19
N ALA A 193 -10.99 20.92 -19.53
CA ALA A 193 -10.64 20.82 -18.12
C ALA A 193 -9.10 20.87 -18.01
N THR A 194 -8.61 21.90 -17.34
CA THR A 194 -7.21 21.98 -16.84
C THR A 194 -6.77 20.64 -16.29
N HIS A 195 -5.54 20.25 -16.55
CA HIS A 195 -4.91 18.99 -16.15
C HIS A 195 -5.29 18.58 -14.73
N GLU A 196 -6.30 17.72 -14.59
CA GLU A 196 -6.73 17.21 -13.28
C GLU A 196 -5.89 15.98 -12.89
N GLY A 197 -4.57 16.13 -12.83
CA GLY A 197 -3.69 15.11 -12.28
C GLY A 197 -3.76 15.08 -10.75
N ARG A 198 -3.48 13.92 -10.16
CA ARG A 198 -3.28 13.73 -8.72
C ARG A 198 -2.08 12.84 -8.49
N CYS A 199 -1.48 12.97 -7.31
CA CYS A 199 -0.51 12.02 -6.83
C CYS A 199 -1.18 11.11 -5.80
N LEU A 200 -1.37 9.84 -6.14
CA LEU A 200 -1.82 8.82 -5.20
C LEU A 200 -0.64 8.42 -4.31
N CYS A 201 -0.84 8.52 -3.01
CA CYS A 201 0.17 8.24 -2.00
C CYS A 201 -0.32 7.08 -1.13
N LEU A 202 0.30 5.91 -1.26
CA LEU A 202 -0.05 4.71 -0.50
C LEU A 202 0.93 4.52 0.65
N TYR A 203 0.42 4.17 1.83
CA TYR A 203 1.22 3.84 3.01
C TYR A 203 0.88 2.44 3.48
N ASP A 204 1.92 1.62 3.68
CA ASP A 204 1.81 0.35 4.41
C ASP A 204 2.31 0.50 5.84
N ASN A 205 1.75 -0.31 6.72
CA ASN A 205 2.21 -0.46 8.09
C ASN A 205 2.40 -1.94 8.42
N ALA A 206 3.52 -2.24 9.04
CA ALA A 206 3.67 -3.51 9.74
C ALA A 206 2.59 -3.61 10.83
N GLY A 207 1.98 -4.79 10.98
CA GLY A 207 0.94 -5.00 11.99
C GLY A 207 1.45 -4.79 13.42
N GLU A 208 2.70 -5.10 13.64
CA GLU A 208 3.46 -4.94 14.87
C GLU A 208 3.58 -3.46 15.29
N SER A 209 3.49 -2.52 14.35
CA SER A 209 3.47 -1.08 14.65
C SER A 209 2.30 -0.64 15.54
N PHE A 210 1.27 -1.49 15.72
CA PHE A 210 0.12 -1.21 16.58
C PHE A 210 0.24 -1.82 17.97
N GLU A 211 1.33 -2.47 18.29
CA GLU A 211 1.58 -2.95 19.63
C GLU A 211 1.76 -1.79 20.63
N PRO A 212 1.41 -1.99 21.90
CA PRO A 212 1.61 -0.99 22.93
C PRO A 212 3.07 -0.57 23.03
N GLY A 213 3.35 0.74 22.90
CA GLY A 213 4.71 1.29 22.96
C GLY A 213 5.50 1.26 21.64
N ALA A 214 4.99 0.64 20.59
CA ALA A 214 5.64 0.62 19.27
C ALA A 214 5.74 2.02 18.64
N GLU A 215 4.77 2.89 18.89
CA GLU A 215 4.80 4.27 18.42
C GLU A 215 5.14 5.25 19.55
N ASN A 216 6.06 6.18 19.25
CA ASN A 216 6.46 7.27 20.13
C ASN A 216 6.85 8.50 19.29
N GLU A 217 7.39 9.56 19.93
CA GLU A 217 7.82 10.78 19.21
C GLU A 217 8.92 10.54 18.19
N ASP A 218 9.79 9.56 18.44
CA ASP A 218 10.92 9.21 17.58
C ASP A 218 10.53 8.17 16.50
N ASN A 219 9.43 7.46 16.70
CA ASN A 219 8.93 6.43 15.77
C ASN A 219 7.45 6.68 15.38
N PRO A 220 7.13 7.76 14.65
CA PRO A 220 5.76 8.13 14.31
C PRO A 220 5.20 7.37 13.09
N VAL A 221 5.38 6.07 13.06
CA VAL A 221 5.12 5.23 11.87
C VAL A 221 3.64 5.15 11.47
N THR A 222 2.70 5.40 12.39
CA THR A 222 1.27 5.33 12.09
C THR A 222 0.60 6.70 11.89
N ARG A 223 1.36 7.80 12.00
CA ARG A 223 0.81 9.18 11.87
C ARG A 223 0.17 9.47 10.51
N HIS A 224 0.62 8.81 9.45
CA HIS A 224 0.02 8.97 8.12
C HIS A 224 -1.48 8.62 8.11
N MET A 225 -1.94 7.70 8.98
CA MET A 225 -3.35 7.35 9.10
C MET A 225 -4.22 8.56 9.48
N ALA A 226 -3.71 9.42 10.36
CA ALA A 226 -4.41 10.64 10.75
C ALA A 226 -4.46 11.70 9.64
N LYS A 227 -3.60 11.59 8.63
CA LYS A 227 -3.53 12.49 7.46
C LYS A 227 -4.09 11.86 6.20
N ALA A 228 -4.50 10.59 6.25
CA ALA A 228 -5.06 9.88 5.11
C ALA A 228 -6.43 10.43 4.71
N ASP A 229 -6.66 10.47 3.39
CA ASP A 229 -7.94 10.80 2.78
C ASP A 229 -8.87 9.59 2.77
N THR A 230 -8.30 8.37 2.78
CA THR A 230 -9.02 7.10 2.92
C THR A 230 -8.20 6.11 3.72
N LEU A 231 -8.87 5.32 4.54
CA LEU A 231 -8.29 4.23 5.33
C LEU A 231 -8.74 2.88 4.79
N LEU A 232 -7.78 1.96 4.63
CA LEU A 232 -8.02 0.57 4.26
C LEU A 232 -7.72 -0.30 5.48
N PHE A 233 -8.74 -0.87 6.09
CA PHE A 233 -8.58 -1.82 7.19
C PHE A 233 -8.64 -3.25 6.67
N VAL A 234 -7.53 -3.97 6.73
CA VAL A 234 -7.46 -5.38 6.33
C VAL A 234 -7.86 -6.24 7.52
N TYR A 235 -9.12 -6.68 7.50
CA TYR A 235 -9.70 -7.61 8.46
C TYR A 235 -9.65 -9.02 7.88
N ASP A 236 -8.76 -9.85 8.36
CA ASP A 236 -8.57 -11.23 7.91
C ASP A 236 -9.53 -12.20 8.63
N PRO A 237 -10.59 -12.68 7.97
CA PRO A 237 -11.53 -13.59 8.58
C PRO A 237 -10.91 -14.95 8.90
N THR A 238 -9.81 -15.33 8.24
CA THR A 238 -9.13 -16.60 8.52
C THR A 238 -8.43 -16.61 9.88
N GLN A 239 -8.24 -15.45 10.51
CA GLN A 239 -7.69 -15.33 11.86
C GLN A 239 -8.76 -15.39 12.97
N GLU A 240 -10.04 -15.35 12.60
CA GLU A 240 -11.16 -15.34 13.56
C GLU A 240 -11.70 -16.75 13.86
N THR A 241 -11.72 -17.12 15.13
CA THR A 241 -12.06 -18.49 15.55
C THR A 241 -13.46 -18.92 15.09
N ALA A 242 -14.47 -18.07 15.24
CA ALA A 242 -15.84 -18.41 14.85
C ALA A 242 -16.00 -18.54 13.33
N PHE A 243 -15.33 -17.66 12.58
CA PHE A 243 -15.34 -17.71 11.12
C PHE A 243 -14.60 -18.94 10.60
N ARG A 244 -13.42 -19.24 11.16
CA ARG A 244 -12.62 -20.44 10.84
C ARG A 244 -13.40 -21.71 11.04
N ARG A 245 -14.07 -21.86 12.19
CA ARG A 245 -14.89 -23.05 12.48
C ARG A 245 -15.96 -23.25 11.42
N ALA A 246 -16.68 -22.19 11.04
CA ALA A 246 -17.71 -22.26 10.02
C ALA A 246 -17.18 -22.63 8.63
N CYS A 247 -15.90 -22.30 8.33
CA CYS A 247 -15.27 -22.63 7.06
C CYS A 247 -14.61 -24.01 7.07
N ALA A 248 -13.97 -24.40 8.17
CA ALA A 248 -13.26 -25.67 8.30
C ALA A 248 -14.19 -26.89 8.12
N GLU A 249 -15.48 -26.73 8.43
CA GLU A 249 -16.50 -27.76 8.19
C GLU A 249 -16.82 -27.95 6.70
N LYS A 250 -16.53 -26.95 5.86
CA LYS A 250 -16.92 -26.91 4.44
C LYS A 250 -15.76 -26.91 3.46
N SER A 251 -14.55 -26.62 3.93
CA SER A 251 -13.38 -26.46 3.09
C SER A 251 -12.13 -27.06 3.73
N SER A 252 -11.33 -27.75 2.93
CA SER A 252 -10.01 -28.26 3.33
C SER A 252 -8.87 -27.27 3.08
N ASP A 253 -9.19 -26.03 2.73
CA ASP A 253 -8.20 -24.99 2.42
C ASP A 253 -7.20 -24.84 3.57
N PRO A 254 -5.89 -24.87 3.30
CA PRO A 254 -4.86 -24.76 4.33
C PRO A 254 -4.90 -23.43 5.10
N GLN A 255 -5.42 -22.36 4.53
CA GLN A 255 -5.53 -21.06 5.18
C GLN A 255 -6.37 -21.08 6.48
N TRP A 256 -7.24 -22.09 6.66
CA TRP A 256 -8.01 -22.28 7.90
C TRP A 256 -7.24 -22.96 9.04
N ARG A 257 -6.02 -23.49 8.76
CA ARG A 257 -5.25 -24.27 9.74
C ARG A 257 -4.21 -23.45 10.50
N GLY A 258 -3.88 -22.24 10.02
CA GLY A 258 -2.91 -21.34 10.66
C GLY A 258 -3.36 -20.87 12.06
N GLN A 259 -2.44 -20.40 12.88
CA GLN A 259 -2.76 -19.78 14.17
C GLN A 259 -3.27 -18.34 13.99
N ALA A 260 -4.11 -17.87 14.91
CA ALA A 260 -4.47 -16.46 14.99
C ALA A 260 -3.22 -15.65 15.39
N ARG A 261 -2.89 -14.61 14.61
CA ARG A 261 -1.68 -13.79 14.80
C ARG A 261 -2.02 -12.41 15.36
N GLY A 262 -2.85 -12.34 16.37
CA GLY A 262 -3.18 -11.10 17.04
C GLY A 262 -4.68 -10.82 17.14
N ASP A 263 -5.04 -9.92 18.05
CA ASP A 263 -6.41 -9.45 18.24
C ASP A 263 -6.69 -8.28 17.27
N GLN A 264 -7.39 -8.58 16.20
CA GLN A 264 -7.76 -7.57 15.17
C GLN A 264 -8.66 -6.47 15.74
N THR A 265 -9.44 -6.77 16.78
CA THR A 265 -10.29 -5.78 17.47
C THR A 265 -9.46 -4.84 18.32
N ALA A 266 -8.45 -5.36 19.01
CA ALA A 266 -7.50 -4.56 19.77
C ALA A 266 -6.68 -3.65 18.85
N LEU A 267 -6.18 -4.20 17.74
CA LEU A 267 -5.45 -3.44 16.71
C LEU A 267 -6.30 -2.29 16.14
N PHE A 268 -7.55 -2.58 15.74
CA PHE A 268 -8.46 -1.56 15.23
C PHE A 268 -8.74 -0.47 16.26
N THR A 269 -8.83 -0.86 17.53
CA THR A 269 -9.03 0.07 18.66
C THR A 269 -7.86 1.01 18.82
N GLU A 270 -6.64 0.46 18.84
CA GLU A 270 -5.41 1.24 18.99
C GLU A 270 -5.21 2.18 17.79
N ALA A 271 -5.38 1.69 16.55
CA ALA A 271 -5.32 2.50 15.36
C ALA A 271 -6.31 3.68 15.42
N SER A 272 -7.54 3.42 15.79
CA SER A 272 -8.59 4.43 15.92
C SER A 272 -8.29 5.46 17.01
N LYS A 273 -7.74 5.01 18.14
CA LYS A 273 -7.29 5.88 19.23
C LYS A 273 -6.19 6.82 18.73
N ARG A 274 -5.16 6.31 18.07
CA ARG A 274 -4.06 7.12 17.55
C ARG A 274 -4.54 8.18 16.55
N ILE A 275 -5.47 7.82 15.64
CA ILE A 275 -6.06 8.79 14.71
C ILE A 275 -6.73 9.92 15.47
N ARG A 276 -7.52 9.64 16.52
CA ARG A 276 -8.19 10.65 17.33
C ARG A 276 -7.19 11.52 18.08
N ASP A 277 -6.20 10.93 18.72
CA ASP A 277 -5.16 11.62 19.49
C ASP A 277 -4.41 12.60 18.57
N PHE A 278 -3.98 12.19 17.38
CA PHE A 278 -3.31 13.06 16.41
C PHE A 278 -4.18 14.18 15.86
N ARG A 279 -5.49 13.95 15.77
CA ARG A 279 -6.44 14.96 15.32
C ARG A 279 -7.02 15.79 16.48
N SER A 280 -6.57 15.55 17.70
CA SER A 280 -7.10 16.19 18.92
C SER A 280 -8.61 16.04 19.05
N MET A 281 -9.14 14.87 18.69
CA MET A 281 -10.56 14.52 18.75
C MET A 281 -10.90 13.94 20.12
N ARG A 282 -12.15 14.11 20.56
CA ARG A 282 -12.65 13.44 21.77
C ARG A 282 -12.84 11.93 21.49
N PRO A 283 -12.77 11.07 22.52
CA PRO A 283 -13.00 9.63 22.36
C PRO A 283 -14.35 9.24 21.75
N THR A 284 -15.36 10.09 21.92
CA THR A 284 -16.73 9.91 21.41
C THR A 284 -16.94 10.43 19.99
N ASP A 285 -16.02 11.23 19.46
CA ASP A 285 -16.14 11.82 18.14
C ASP A 285 -15.96 10.74 17.06
N LYS A 286 -16.82 10.78 16.05
CA LYS A 286 -16.69 9.87 14.90
C LYS A 286 -15.65 10.38 13.92
N ILE A 287 -14.82 9.46 13.46
CA ILE A 287 -13.84 9.72 12.39
C ILE A 287 -14.61 9.83 11.06
N ASP A 288 -14.49 10.95 10.37
CA ASP A 288 -15.22 11.22 9.13
C ASP A 288 -14.43 10.78 7.87
N THR A 289 -13.17 10.37 8.00
CA THR A 289 -12.39 9.78 6.92
C THR A 289 -13.09 8.50 6.44
N PRO A 290 -13.28 8.30 5.11
CA PRO A 290 -13.79 7.06 4.57
C PRO A 290 -12.98 5.84 5.03
N LEU A 291 -13.68 4.78 5.42
CA LEU A 291 -13.10 3.51 5.81
C LEU A 291 -13.54 2.41 4.85
N ILE A 292 -12.60 1.75 4.21
CA ILE A 292 -12.85 0.55 3.43
C ILE A 292 -12.32 -0.63 4.23
N VAL A 293 -13.22 -1.49 4.68
CA VAL A 293 -12.88 -2.74 5.37
C VAL A 293 -12.69 -3.82 4.33
N LEU A 294 -11.47 -4.29 4.19
CA LEU A 294 -11.09 -5.33 3.23
C LEU A 294 -11.11 -6.68 3.92
N LEU A 295 -11.85 -7.63 3.36
CA LEU A 295 -11.88 -9.02 3.79
C LEU A 295 -11.00 -9.82 2.82
N PRO A 296 -9.71 -10.03 3.14
CA PRO A 296 -8.76 -10.70 2.26
C PRO A 296 -9.02 -12.21 2.19
N LYS A 297 -8.24 -12.89 1.31
CA LYS A 297 -8.30 -14.35 1.12
C LYS A 297 -9.70 -14.82 0.72
N PHE A 298 -10.38 -14.03 -0.12
CA PHE A 298 -11.77 -14.32 -0.53
C PHE A 298 -11.92 -15.68 -1.19
N ASP A 299 -10.91 -16.14 -1.91
CA ASP A 299 -10.80 -17.48 -2.47
C ASP A 299 -11.07 -18.58 -1.44
N ALA A 300 -10.62 -18.44 -0.20
CA ALA A 300 -10.74 -19.41 0.85
C ALA A 300 -12.16 -19.48 1.49
N TRP A 301 -12.97 -18.43 1.38
CA TRP A 301 -14.26 -18.33 2.07
C TRP A 301 -15.42 -17.85 1.17
N LYS A 302 -15.24 -17.78 -0.15
CA LYS A 302 -16.26 -17.28 -1.09
C LYS A 302 -17.61 -17.97 -0.94
N PHE A 303 -17.62 -19.26 -0.64
CA PHE A 303 -18.85 -20.08 -0.43
C PHE A 303 -19.71 -19.61 0.76
N LEU A 304 -19.22 -18.72 1.64
CA LEU A 304 -20.05 -18.10 2.68
C LEU A 304 -20.78 -16.84 2.20
N LEU A 305 -20.32 -16.25 1.11
CA LEU A 305 -20.88 -15.04 0.54
C LEU A 305 -21.77 -15.35 -0.67
N THR A 306 -21.31 -16.24 -1.54
CA THR A 306 -21.95 -16.60 -2.80
C THR A 306 -21.42 -17.94 -3.31
N ASP A 307 -22.28 -18.71 -3.96
CA ASP A 307 -21.90 -19.94 -4.66
C ASP A 307 -21.38 -19.66 -6.07
N GLU A 308 -21.55 -18.44 -6.55
CA GLU A 308 -21.08 -17.96 -7.86
C GLU A 308 -19.86 -17.07 -7.72
N ASP A 309 -19.23 -16.73 -8.85
CA ASP A 309 -18.19 -15.70 -8.88
C ASP A 309 -18.76 -14.33 -8.58
N LEU A 310 -17.92 -13.44 -8.05
CA LEU A 310 -18.34 -12.06 -7.82
C LEU A 310 -18.74 -11.40 -9.16
N PRO A 311 -19.84 -10.63 -9.18
CA PRO A 311 -20.25 -9.91 -10.37
C PRO A 311 -19.18 -8.90 -10.77
N LYS A 312 -19.11 -8.57 -12.06
CA LYS A 312 -18.26 -7.47 -12.53
C LYS A 312 -18.70 -6.17 -11.87
N PRO A 313 -17.80 -5.47 -11.15
CA PRO A 313 -18.15 -4.28 -10.37
C PRO A 313 -18.29 -3.02 -11.24
N TYR A 314 -18.54 -3.19 -12.55
CA TYR A 314 -18.62 -2.10 -13.52
C TYR A 314 -19.60 -2.40 -14.65
N LYS A 315 -20.06 -1.33 -15.28
CA LYS A 315 -20.77 -1.35 -16.56
C LYS A 315 -19.86 -0.80 -17.65
N GLU A 316 -19.87 -1.41 -18.82
CA GLU A 316 -19.15 -0.92 -20.00
C GLU A 316 -20.10 -0.20 -20.94
N VAL A 317 -19.70 0.98 -21.40
CA VAL A 317 -20.45 1.77 -22.35
C VAL A 317 -19.55 2.05 -23.56
N PRO A 318 -20.01 1.73 -24.79
CA PRO A 318 -19.26 2.06 -25.99
C PRO A 318 -19.01 3.57 -26.08
N VAL A 319 -17.84 3.95 -26.58
CA VAL A 319 -17.53 5.36 -26.91
C VAL A 319 -17.92 5.61 -28.36
N GLU A 320 -18.66 6.69 -28.62
CA GLU A 320 -19.24 7.03 -29.94
C GLU A 320 -18.23 7.10 -31.09
N SER A 321 -16.93 7.17 -30.82
CA SER A 321 -15.88 7.38 -31.82
C SER A 321 -15.05 6.16 -32.20
N GLY A 322 -15.39 4.93 -31.75
CA GLY A 322 -14.57 3.77 -32.11
C GLY A 322 -14.84 2.48 -31.34
N ALA A 323 -13.98 1.48 -31.54
CA ALA A 323 -14.06 0.15 -30.92
C ALA A 323 -13.76 0.14 -29.41
N SER A 324 -13.64 1.29 -28.76
CA SER A 324 -13.28 1.42 -27.35
C SER A 324 -14.53 1.53 -26.48
N SER A 325 -14.52 0.88 -25.32
CA SER A 325 -15.51 1.05 -24.27
C SER A 325 -14.90 1.73 -23.04
N ILE A 326 -15.73 2.43 -22.28
CA ILE A 326 -15.33 3.00 -20.99
C ILE A 326 -16.12 2.31 -19.88
N ARG A 327 -15.45 2.03 -18.76
CA ARG A 327 -16.04 1.40 -17.58
C ARG A 327 -16.53 2.43 -16.60
N PHE A 328 -17.71 2.19 -16.06
CA PHE A 328 -18.32 2.95 -14.99
C PHE A 328 -18.46 2.05 -13.77
N LEU A 329 -17.89 2.46 -12.66
CA LEU A 329 -18.01 1.70 -11.44
C LEU A 329 -19.51 1.55 -11.05
N ASP A 330 -19.99 0.31 -10.96
CA ASP A 330 -21.36 0.01 -10.58
C ASP A 330 -21.53 0.11 -9.06
N THR A 331 -22.07 1.24 -8.62
CA THR A 331 -22.24 1.52 -7.18
C THR A 331 -23.25 0.57 -6.52
N ASP A 332 -24.25 0.09 -7.26
CA ASP A 332 -25.30 -0.77 -6.69
C ASP A 332 -24.73 -2.16 -6.39
N ILE A 333 -23.93 -2.73 -7.31
CA ILE A 333 -23.20 -3.97 -7.09
C ILE A 333 -22.25 -3.82 -5.90
N LEU A 334 -21.48 -2.73 -5.88
CA LEU A 334 -20.52 -2.46 -4.81
C LEU A 334 -21.21 -2.39 -3.44
N LEU A 335 -22.33 -1.70 -3.33
CA LEU A 335 -23.09 -1.56 -2.09
C LEU A 335 -23.80 -2.87 -1.69
N ASP A 336 -24.26 -3.67 -2.65
CA ASP A 336 -24.85 -4.98 -2.36
C ASP A 336 -23.81 -5.95 -1.76
N ILE A 337 -22.66 -6.07 -2.39
CA ILE A 337 -21.56 -6.89 -1.89
C ILE A 337 -21.08 -6.37 -0.53
N SER A 338 -20.95 -5.05 -0.37
CA SER A 338 -20.59 -4.45 0.92
C SER A 338 -21.57 -4.81 2.04
N ARG A 339 -22.88 -4.81 1.73
CA ARG A 339 -23.91 -5.21 2.68
C ARG A 339 -23.78 -6.69 3.07
N LYS A 340 -23.54 -7.58 2.10
CA LYS A 340 -23.32 -9.01 2.34
C LYS A 340 -22.09 -9.25 3.24
N CYS A 341 -20.96 -8.62 2.94
CA CYS A 341 -19.75 -8.69 3.77
C CYS A 341 -20.00 -8.17 5.20
N ARG A 342 -20.69 -7.04 5.33
CA ARG A 342 -21.09 -6.49 6.65
C ARG A 342 -21.94 -7.48 7.45
N LEU A 343 -22.85 -8.20 6.81
CA LEU A 343 -23.68 -9.23 7.47
C LEU A 343 -22.84 -10.42 7.93
N LEU A 344 -21.82 -10.84 7.17
CA LEU A 344 -20.88 -11.86 7.60
C LEU A 344 -20.12 -11.44 8.86
N ILE A 345 -19.58 -10.22 8.90
CA ILE A 345 -18.88 -9.71 10.09
C ILE A 345 -19.89 -9.63 11.26
N LYS A 346 -21.12 -9.17 11.02
CA LYS A 346 -22.17 -9.15 12.07
C LYS A 346 -22.42 -10.53 12.66
N LYS A 347 -22.39 -11.57 11.83
CA LYS A 347 -22.64 -12.96 12.25
C LYS A 347 -21.48 -13.53 13.07
N TYR A 348 -20.23 -13.29 12.66
CA TYR A 348 -19.08 -13.98 13.22
C TYR A 348 -18.23 -13.10 14.17
N GLN A 349 -18.27 -11.77 14.01
CA GLN A 349 -17.53 -10.80 14.81
C GLN A 349 -18.38 -9.55 15.13
N PRO A 350 -19.52 -9.70 15.81
CA PRO A 350 -20.45 -8.60 16.08
C PRO A 350 -19.80 -7.47 16.91
N ALA A 351 -18.87 -7.81 17.81
CA ALA A 351 -18.18 -6.83 18.64
C ALA A 351 -17.27 -5.89 17.81
N LEU A 352 -16.51 -6.45 16.85
CA LEU A 352 -15.71 -5.67 15.94
C LEU A 352 -16.59 -4.76 15.08
N LEU A 353 -17.66 -5.29 14.49
CA LEU A 353 -18.57 -4.49 13.67
C LEU A 353 -19.16 -3.32 14.47
N ALA A 354 -19.65 -3.57 15.68
CA ALA A 354 -20.19 -2.52 16.54
C ALA A 354 -19.12 -1.42 16.81
N LYS A 355 -17.88 -1.83 17.01
CA LYS A 355 -16.77 -0.91 17.23
C LYS A 355 -16.45 -0.08 15.99
N ILE A 356 -16.40 -0.69 14.81
CA ILE A 356 -16.21 0.01 13.53
C ILE A 356 -17.30 1.06 13.35
N GLU A 357 -18.56 0.70 13.54
CA GLU A 357 -19.72 1.59 13.34
C GLU A 357 -19.85 2.68 14.42
N ALA A 358 -19.37 2.42 15.63
CA ALA A 358 -19.28 3.42 16.67
C ALA A 358 -18.16 4.43 16.41
N THR A 359 -17.07 3.99 15.79
CA THR A 359 -15.87 4.80 15.58
C THR A 359 -15.93 5.68 14.33
N PHE A 360 -16.44 5.15 13.22
CA PHE A 360 -16.48 5.86 11.94
C PHE A 360 -17.89 6.32 11.55
N ASN A 361 -17.94 7.28 10.63
CA ASN A 361 -19.19 7.68 10.02
C ASN A 361 -19.73 6.53 9.15
N ILE A 362 -20.83 5.92 9.55
CA ILE A 362 -21.41 4.72 8.92
C ILE A 362 -21.70 4.89 7.42
N LYS A 363 -22.00 6.12 6.97
CA LYS A 363 -22.25 6.43 5.56
C LYS A 363 -20.98 6.38 4.70
N LYS A 364 -19.81 6.33 5.33
CA LYS A 364 -18.51 6.32 4.68
C LYS A 364 -17.76 5.01 4.92
N ILE A 365 -18.45 3.95 5.36
CA ILE A 365 -17.88 2.61 5.56
C ILE A 365 -18.31 1.73 4.40
N ILE A 366 -17.34 1.11 3.73
CA ILE A 366 -17.54 0.13 2.66
C ILE A 366 -16.81 -1.16 3.05
N PHE A 367 -17.43 -2.32 2.81
CA PHE A 367 -16.84 -3.62 3.05
C PHE A 367 -16.63 -4.32 1.72
N LEU A 368 -15.41 -4.80 1.45
CA LEU A 368 -15.05 -5.44 0.19
C LEU A 368 -14.38 -6.79 0.40
N PRO A 369 -14.84 -7.86 -0.25
CA PRO A 369 -14.10 -9.10 -0.35
C PRO A 369 -12.98 -8.90 -1.37
N VAL A 370 -11.77 -9.36 -1.06
CA VAL A 370 -10.62 -9.27 -1.96
C VAL A 370 -9.76 -10.53 -1.85
N SER A 371 -9.12 -10.93 -2.93
CA SER A 371 -8.02 -11.87 -2.86
C SER A 371 -6.86 -11.37 -3.69
N ALA A 372 -5.67 -11.34 -3.08
CA ALA A 372 -4.44 -10.94 -3.75
C ALA A 372 -3.93 -12.00 -4.71
N THR A 373 -4.19 -13.27 -4.41
CA THR A 373 -3.72 -14.42 -5.19
C THR A 373 -4.86 -15.10 -5.97
N GLY A 374 -6.08 -15.04 -5.46
CA GLY A 374 -7.24 -15.73 -6.04
C GLY A 374 -7.20 -17.26 -5.93
N CYS A 375 -6.18 -17.79 -5.27
CA CYS A 375 -5.96 -19.21 -5.06
C CYS A 375 -5.39 -19.49 -3.66
N SER A 376 -5.53 -20.73 -3.22
CA SER A 376 -4.96 -21.22 -1.96
C SER A 376 -3.47 -21.51 -2.10
N PRO A 377 -2.69 -21.32 -1.03
CA PRO A 377 -1.28 -21.70 -1.03
C PRO A 377 -1.11 -23.23 -1.20
N VAL A 378 -0.06 -23.64 -1.87
CA VAL A 378 0.31 -25.04 -2.01
C VAL A 378 0.84 -25.55 -0.67
N LYS A 379 0.42 -26.75 -0.26
CA LYS A 379 1.04 -27.43 0.89
C LYS A 379 2.48 -27.77 0.52
N GLU A 380 3.41 -27.39 1.37
CA GLU A 380 4.73 -28.03 1.36
C GLU A 380 4.54 -29.50 1.73
N SER A 381 4.94 -30.40 0.85
CA SER A 381 5.25 -31.75 1.29
C SER A 381 6.38 -31.64 2.30
N PRO A 382 6.31 -32.30 3.48
CA PRO A 382 7.45 -32.34 4.37
C PRO A 382 8.67 -32.75 3.52
N PRO A 383 9.82 -32.08 3.69
CA PRO A 383 11.02 -32.50 2.98
C PRO A 383 11.18 -34.00 3.18
N GLU A 384 11.37 -34.76 2.09
CA GLU A 384 11.76 -36.16 2.23
C GLU A 384 12.96 -36.16 3.17
N PRO A 385 12.99 -37.03 4.20
CA PRO A 385 14.10 -37.08 5.11
C PRO A 385 15.37 -37.25 4.25
N GLU A 386 16.17 -36.22 4.18
CA GLU A 386 17.48 -36.33 3.54
C GLU A 386 18.15 -37.53 4.20
N GLN A 387 18.45 -38.53 3.40
CA GLN A 387 19.30 -39.63 3.88
C GLN A 387 20.56 -38.96 4.37
N GLU A 388 20.77 -39.01 5.70
CA GLU A 388 22.02 -38.56 6.31
C GLU A 388 23.16 -39.26 5.57
N VAL A 389 23.72 -38.59 4.59
CA VAL A 389 25.05 -38.92 4.07
C VAL A 389 26.00 -38.51 5.18
N VAL A 390 26.31 -39.48 6.03
CA VAL A 390 27.35 -39.30 7.04
C VAL A 390 28.62 -38.97 6.28
N PRO A 391 29.17 -37.76 6.36
CA PRO A 391 30.41 -37.45 5.66
C PRO A 391 31.51 -38.27 6.34
N SER A 392 32.23 -39.05 5.57
CA SER A 392 33.47 -39.68 6.08
C SER A 392 34.46 -38.56 6.42
N LEU A 393 35.02 -38.62 7.61
CA LEU A 393 35.93 -37.63 8.22
C LEU A 393 37.28 -37.45 7.48
N ASP A 394 37.49 -38.07 6.35
CA ASP A 394 38.79 -38.12 5.70
C ASP A 394 39.06 -37.04 4.64
N ASN A 395 38.13 -36.10 4.39
CA ASN A 395 38.29 -35.07 3.35
C ASN A 395 37.78 -33.67 3.82
N LEU A 396 38.22 -33.19 4.96
CA LEU A 396 38.02 -31.79 5.36
C LEU A 396 39.21 -30.95 4.92
N ASP A 397 39.11 -30.31 3.78
CA ASP A 397 40.01 -29.22 3.38
C ASP A 397 39.57 -27.91 4.08
N LEU A 398 40.48 -27.33 4.88
CA LEU A 398 40.21 -26.16 5.74
C LEU A 398 40.10 -24.81 5.00
N GLY A 399 39.93 -24.86 3.65
CA GLY A 399 39.92 -23.67 2.79
C GLY A 399 38.56 -23.09 2.42
N ASP A 400 37.42 -23.76 2.66
CA ASP A 400 36.10 -23.38 2.12
C ASP A 400 35.10 -22.92 3.22
N LEU A 401 35.55 -22.10 4.15
CA LEU A 401 34.69 -21.60 5.25
C LEU A 401 33.89 -20.32 4.91
N ASP A 402 33.83 -19.88 3.65
CA ASP A 402 33.23 -18.60 3.29
C ASP A 402 32.03 -18.65 2.32
N LEU A 403 31.35 -19.79 2.20
CA LEU A 403 30.10 -19.90 1.42
C LEU A 403 29.04 -20.71 2.17
N LEU A 404 28.72 -20.33 3.38
CA LEU A 404 27.42 -20.67 3.95
C LEU A 404 26.41 -19.73 3.34
N SER A 405 25.78 -20.16 2.23
CA SER A 405 24.52 -19.61 1.79
C SER A 405 23.56 -19.72 2.96
N GLU A 406 23.14 -18.58 3.51
CA GLU A 406 22.04 -18.56 4.47
C GLU A 406 20.83 -19.18 3.78
N ASP A 407 20.45 -20.37 4.19
CA ASP A 407 19.18 -20.97 3.82
C ASP A 407 18.07 -19.97 4.16
N PRO A 408 17.10 -19.74 3.26
CA PRO A 408 15.98 -18.86 3.57
C PRO A 408 15.31 -19.40 4.84
N PRO A 409 14.99 -18.53 5.83
CA PRO A 409 14.47 -18.96 7.11
C PRO A 409 13.25 -19.86 6.87
N SER A 410 13.32 -21.10 7.38
CA SER A 410 12.24 -22.06 7.34
C SER A 410 10.98 -21.39 7.87
N ASN A 411 9.89 -21.38 7.06
CA ASN A 411 8.62 -20.80 7.47
C ASN A 411 8.01 -21.70 8.56
N PRO A 412 8.01 -21.32 9.85
CA PRO A 412 7.56 -22.17 10.93
C PRO A 412 6.08 -22.56 10.86
N ASP A 413 5.32 -21.96 9.95
CA ASP A 413 3.88 -22.17 9.81
C ASP A 413 3.50 -23.08 8.62
N GLY A 414 4.44 -23.55 7.81
CA GLY A 414 4.19 -24.52 6.73
C GLY A 414 3.21 -24.05 5.63
N TYR A 415 2.95 -22.75 5.55
CA TYR A 415 2.11 -22.16 4.50
C TYR A 415 2.94 -21.18 3.73
N GLY A 416 3.19 -21.46 2.48
CA GLY A 416 4.02 -20.44 2.02
C GLY A 416 4.08 -20.17 0.55
N HIS A 417 3.84 -21.13 -0.24
CA HIS A 417 4.13 -21.01 -1.66
C HIS A 417 2.86 -21.02 -2.49
N PHE A 418 2.80 -20.14 -3.47
CA PHE A 418 1.78 -20.14 -4.51
C PHE A 418 2.43 -20.57 -5.81
N ARG A 419 1.71 -21.24 -6.69
CA ARG A 419 2.16 -21.42 -8.07
C ARG A 419 1.88 -20.15 -8.85
N ALA A 420 2.86 -19.65 -9.58
CA ALA A 420 2.73 -18.41 -10.34
C ALA A 420 1.56 -18.44 -11.34
N GLY A 421 1.34 -19.57 -12.00
CA GLY A 421 0.27 -19.76 -12.98
C GLY A 421 -1.15 -19.79 -12.38
N ASP A 422 -1.28 -20.02 -11.08
CA ASP A 422 -2.57 -20.08 -10.39
C ASP A 422 -2.99 -18.69 -9.86
N ILE A 423 -2.06 -17.72 -9.84
CA ILE A 423 -2.32 -16.39 -9.28
C ILE A 423 -3.24 -15.60 -10.20
N ASN A 424 -4.46 -15.36 -9.75
CA ASN A 424 -5.48 -14.56 -10.42
C ASN A 424 -6.25 -13.71 -9.40
N PRO A 425 -5.81 -12.49 -9.13
CA PRO A 425 -6.40 -11.63 -8.10
C PRO A 425 -7.91 -11.42 -8.28
N ILE A 426 -8.66 -11.43 -7.17
CA ILE A 426 -10.11 -11.21 -7.18
C ILE A 426 -10.40 -9.84 -6.56
N TRP A 427 -11.00 -8.92 -7.33
CA TRP A 427 -11.36 -7.56 -6.91
C TRP A 427 -10.18 -6.78 -6.30
N ALA A 428 -8.94 -7.09 -6.68
CA ALA A 428 -7.77 -6.43 -6.11
C ALA A 428 -7.68 -4.94 -6.50
N GLU A 429 -8.24 -4.53 -7.65
CA GLU A 429 -8.34 -3.13 -8.07
C GLU A 429 -9.39 -2.32 -7.28
N MET A 430 -10.38 -3.00 -6.70
CA MET A 430 -11.55 -2.37 -6.11
C MET A 430 -11.26 -1.47 -4.91
N PRO A 431 -10.30 -1.77 -4.02
CA PRO A 431 -9.99 -0.87 -2.91
C PRO A 431 -9.57 0.52 -3.37
N LEU A 432 -8.67 0.62 -4.37
CA LEU A 432 -8.21 1.91 -4.88
C LEU A 432 -9.26 2.63 -5.74
N LEU A 433 -9.99 1.91 -6.59
CA LEU A 433 -11.10 2.49 -7.36
C LEU A 433 -12.20 3.02 -6.43
N THR A 434 -12.50 2.29 -5.34
CA THR A 434 -13.46 2.73 -4.34
C THR A 434 -12.94 3.95 -3.56
N ALA A 435 -11.66 3.96 -3.19
CA ALA A 435 -11.04 5.11 -2.55
C ALA A 435 -11.14 6.36 -3.45
N LEU A 436 -10.77 6.24 -4.73
CA LEU A 436 -10.91 7.33 -5.71
C LEU A 436 -12.36 7.79 -5.84
N LYS A 437 -13.32 6.86 -5.88
CA LYS A 437 -14.76 7.19 -5.94
C LYS A 437 -15.22 8.01 -4.74
N LEU A 438 -14.69 7.72 -3.55
CA LEU A 438 -15.09 8.38 -2.30
C LEU A 438 -14.45 9.75 -2.13
N VAL A 439 -13.17 9.93 -2.51
CA VAL A 439 -12.41 11.16 -2.22
C VAL A 439 -12.22 12.07 -3.43
N ALA A 440 -12.24 11.51 -4.63
CA ALA A 440 -12.07 12.24 -5.88
C ALA A 440 -13.04 11.75 -6.95
N PRO A 441 -14.37 11.80 -6.71
CA PRO A 441 -15.38 11.17 -7.58
C PRO A 441 -15.39 11.71 -9.00
N GLN A 442 -14.78 12.87 -9.25
CA GLN A 442 -14.63 13.45 -10.59
C GLN A 442 -13.60 12.70 -11.46
N PHE A 443 -12.70 11.92 -10.84
CA PHE A 443 -11.71 11.14 -11.58
C PHE A 443 -12.32 9.97 -12.34
N LEU A 444 -13.36 9.35 -11.78
CA LEU A 444 -14.00 8.20 -12.40
C LEU A 444 -15.22 8.64 -13.22
N PRO A 445 -15.47 8.00 -14.38
CA PRO A 445 -16.64 8.29 -15.19
C PRO A 445 -17.92 8.05 -14.39
N ARG A 446 -18.95 8.85 -14.68
CA ARG A 446 -20.29 8.67 -14.11
C ARG A 446 -21.24 8.23 -15.21
N ALA A 447 -22.01 7.19 -14.98
CA ALA A 447 -23.12 6.86 -15.87
C ALA A 447 -24.06 8.09 -15.95
N LYS A 448 -24.39 8.53 -17.15
CA LYS A 448 -25.50 9.49 -17.32
C LYS A 448 -26.76 8.81 -16.80
N LYS A 449 -27.46 9.46 -15.88
CA LYS A 449 -28.77 9.01 -15.40
C LYS A 449 -29.77 8.97 -16.54
#